data_f318199db84d742b46fb4312f142e1b1
#
_entry.id   f318199db84d742b46fb4312f142e1b1
#
_cell.length_a   1.000
_cell.length_b   1.000
_cell.length_c   1.000
_cell.angle_alpha   90.00
_cell.angle_beta   90.00
_cell.angle_gamma   90.00
#
_symmetry.space_group_name_H-M   'P 1'
#
loop_
_entity.id
_entity.type
_entity.pdbx_description
1 polymer ?
#
loop_
_entity_poly.entity_id
_entity_poly.type
_entity_poly.pdbx_seq_one_letter_code
_entity_poly.pdbx_strand_id
1 'polypeptide(L)'
;MSYEPGLSHDREAIDELETRLKAYEGRPAAVAGVGKDPVNAPMIRHWCEAMGDTNPAYSGPDAIAPPTMLQAWTMGGLSGHTGRKQTYEELLGLLDEAGYTSVVATDCEQDYLRPLRPGDEISFDSVIESVSEKKTTKLGTGYFVTTRMDIRAGPDLAGTHRFRILKYAPRRQAGRPGARKQPSRPRPVVNRDNADFWEGVRQHRLLIQRCTACGTLRHPWLPGCNACGGLDWDTVEASGEGTVYSYVVMHHPPFPAFDPPYAVGLIELAEGVRMIGNVAGVPYDKVRIGLPVRLGFQEYDEELVLPIWRAREETV
;
A
#
# COMPACT_ATOMS: atom_id res chain seq x y z
N MET A 1 -6.04 -45.60 -24.75
CA MET A 1 -6.52 -45.17 -23.43
C MET A 1 -5.29 -44.67 -22.67
N SER A 2 -5.03 -43.36 -22.74
CA SER A 2 -3.89 -42.71 -22.07
C SER A 2 -4.36 -42.27 -20.68
N TYR A 3 -3.80 -42.91 -19.67
CA TYR A 3 -4.04 -42.62 -18.27
C TYR A 3 -3.22 -41.36 -17.92
N GLU A 4 -3.87 -40.24 -17.55
CA GLU A 4 -3.22 -39.02 -17.02
C GLU A 4 -3.17 -39.10 -15.50
N PRO A 5 -2.04 -39.45 -14.87
CA PRO A 5 -1.94 -39.59 -13.40
C PRO A 5 -1.84 -38.28 -12.62
N GLY A 6 -1.68 -37.14 -13.28
CA GLY A 6 -1.47 -35.85 -12.60
C GLY A 6 -2.72 -35.20 -12.00
N LEU A 7 -3.89 -35.38 -12.63
CA LEU A 7 -5.14 -34.71 -12.23
C LEU A 7 -5.78 -35.26 -10.96
N SER A 8 -5.50 -36.52 -10.58
CA SER A 8 -6.07 -37.15 -9.38
C SER A 8 -5.36 -36.68 -8.10
N HIS A 9 -4.04 -36.58 -8.13
CA HIS A 9 -3.25 -36.12 -6.96
C HIS A 9 -3.48 -34.66 -6.59
N ASP A 10 -3.63 -33.79 -7.58
CA ASP A 10 -3.92 -32.37 -7.32
C ASP A 10 -5.32 -32.20 -6.70
N ARG A 11 -6.27 -33.03 -7.06
CA ARG A 11 -7.64 -33.00 -6.51
C ARG A 11 -7.68 -33.52 -5.09
N GLU A 12 -7.00 -34.62 -4.79
CA GLU A 12 -6.90 -35.16 -3.43
C GLU A 12 -6.21 -34.18 -2.48
N ALA A 13 -5.14 -33.51 -2.91
CA ALA A 13 -4.45 -32.48 -2.12
C ALA A 13 -5.32 -31.26 -1.84
N ILE A 14 -6.18 -30.86 -2.79
CA ILE A 14 -7.13 -29.76 -2.60
C ILE A 14 -8.21 -30.17 -1.61
N ASP A 15 -8.78 -31.35 -1.74
CA ASP A 15 -9.83 -31.86 -0.86
C ASP A 15 -9.32 -32.03 0.59
N GLU A 16 -8.06 -32.45 0.76
CA GLU A 16 -7.41 -32.51 2.07
C GLU A 16 -7.21 -31.12 2.69
N LEU A 17 -6.72 -30.15 1.91
CA LEU A 17 -6.57 -28.76 2.36
C LEU A 17 -7.94 -28.17 2.76
N GLU A 18 -8.97 -28.32 1.93
CA GLU A 18 -10.30 -27.81 2.20
C GLU A 18 -10.90 -28.42 3.49
N THR A 19 -10.70 -29.70 3.71
CA THR A 19 -11.12 -30.37 4.95
C THR A 19 -10.42 -29.76 6.18
N ARG A 20 -9.12 -29.49 6.10
CA ARG A 20 -8.35 -28.82 7.17
C ARG A 20 -8.82 -27.39 7.40
N LEU A 21 -9.08 -26.63 6.34
CA LEU A 21 -9.56 -25.26 6.42
C LEU A 21 -10.96 -25.19 7.06
N LYS A 22 -11.87 -26.10 6.67
CA LYS A 22 -13.21 -26.18 7.24
C LYS A 22 -13.21 -26.49 8.74
N ALA A 23 -12.24 -27.21 9.25
CA ALA A 23 -12.09 -27.49 10.68
C ALA A 23 -11.82 -26.24 11.54
N TYR A 24 -11.52 -25.10 10.93
CA TYR A 24 -11.39 -23.82 11.65
C TYR A 24 -12.70 -23.06 11.81
N GLU A 25 -13.75 -23.38 11.05
CA GLU A 25 -15.06 -22.74 11.19
C GLU A 25 -15.64 -22.94 12.60
N GLY A 26 -16.16 -21.88 13.17
CA GLY A 26 -16.69 -21.85 14.54
C GLY A 26 -15.60 -21.72 15.63
N ARG A 27 -14.30 -21.81 15.29
CA ARG A 27 -13.22 -21.65 16.28
C ARG A 27 -12.98 -20.17 16.58
N PRO A 28 -12.52 -19.84 17.80
CA PRO A 28 -12.18 -18.46 18.17
C PRO A 28 -11.07 -17.90 17.28
N ALA A 29 -11.30 -16.73 16.65
CA ALA A 29 -10.31 -15.98 15.92
C ALA A 29 -9.57 -15.00 16.86
N ALA A 30 -10.28 -14.42 17.84
CA ALA A 30 -9.70 -13.65 18.93
C ALA A 30 -10.57 -13.86 20.18
N VAL A 31 -9.94 -13.88 21.34
CA VAL A 31 -10.62 -14.00 22.64
C VAL A 31 -10.11 -12.96 23.61
N ALA A 32 -11.02 -12.46 24.47
CA ALA A 32 -10.74 -11.49 25.52
C ALA A 32 -10.01 -10.22 25.01
N GLY A 33 -10.41 -9.76 23.82
CA GLY A 33 -9.95 -8.49 23.31
C GLY A 33 -10.55 -7.33 24.11
N VAL A 34 -9.73 -6.33 24.41
CA VAL A 34 -10.15 -5.12 25.13
C VAL A 34 -9.73 -3.91 24.33
N GLY A 35 -10.60 -2.90 24.25
CA GLY A 35 -10.27 -1.59 23.67
C GLY A 35 -9.12 -0.95 24.42
N LYS A 36 -8.25 -0.22 23.73
CA LYS A 36 -7.11 0.46 24.36
C LYS A 36 -7.53 1.56 25.31
N ASP A 37 -8.58 2.26 24.94
CA ASP A 37 -9.15 3.35 25.69
C ASP A 37 -10.67 3.18 25.75
N PRO A 38 -11.33 3.70 26.79
CA PRO A 38 -12.78 3.87 26.77
C PRO A 38 -13.22 4.75 25.61
N VAL A 39 -14.44 4.59 25.17
CA VAL A 39 -15.07 5.54 24.23
C VAL A 39 -14.90 6.96 24.76
N ASN A 40 -14.42 7.89 23.95
CA ASN A 40 -14.06 9.22 24.42
C ASN A 40 -14.41 10.33 23.44
N ALA A 41 -14.78 11.50 23.97
CA ALA A 41 -15.19 12.65 23.19
C ALA A 41 -14.10 13.21 22.25
N PRO A 42 -12.80 13.27 22.61
CA PRO A 42 -11.76 13.70 21.68
C PRO A 42 -11.69 12.85 20.41
N MET A 43 -11.74 11.53 20.53
CA MET A 43 -11.68 10.64 19.36
C MET A 43 -12.94 10.76 18.50
N ILE A 44 -14.13 10.88 19.12
CA ILE A 44 -15.38 11.15 18.39
C ILE A 44 -15.26 12.45 17.60
N ARG A 45 -14.79 13.54 18.23
CA ARG A 45 -14.60 14.83 17.56
C ARG A 45 -13.65 14.72 16.36
N HIS A 46 -12.48 14.09 16.54
CA HIS A 46 -11.51 13.94 15.45
C HIS A 46 -12.05 13.08 14.30
N TRP A 47 -12.83 12.05 14.61
CA TRP A 47 -13.51 11.24 13.59
C TRP A 47 -14.50 12.11 12.80
N CYS A 48 -15.38 12.85 13.49
CA CYS A 48 -16.39 13.71 12.85
C CYS A 48 -15.73 14.79 11.98
N GLU A 49 -14.66 15.42 12.47
CA GLU A 49 -13.87 16.40 11.71
C GLU A 49 -13.25 15.79 10.45
N ALA A 50 -12.66 14.59 10.57
CA ALA A 50 -12.05 13.90 9.43
C ALA A 50 -13.08 13.46 8.38
N MET A 51 -14.29 13.08 8.81
CA MET A 51 -15.36 12.64 7.92
C MET A 51 -16.27 13.79 7.43
N GLY A 52 -16.09 15.00 7.94
CA GLY A 52 -16.98 16.13 7.68
C GLY A 52 -18.39 15.92 8.25
N ASP A 53 -18.55 15.09 9.30
CA ASP A 53 -19.83 14.76 9.91
C ASP A 53 -20.19 15.80 10.99
N THR A 54 -21.26 16.54 10.76
CA THR A 54 -21.74 17.61 11.65
C THR A 54 -23.00 17.22 12.43
N ASN A 55 -23.33 15.94 12.52
CA ASN A 55 -24.51 15.47 13.25
C ASN A 55 -24.43 15.89 14.74
N PRO A 56 -25.39 16.66 15.25
CA PRO A 56 -25.38 17.18 16.61
C PRO A 56 -25.43 16.08 17.69
N ALA A 57 -25.89 14.87 17.36
CA ALA A 57 -25.89 13.74 18.28
C ALA A 57 -24.51 13.29 18.72
N TYR A 58 -23.44 13.69 18.00
CA TYR A 58 -22.06 13.31 18.28
C TYR A 58 -21.28 14.34 19.13
N SER A 59 -21.99 15.33 19.66
CA SER A 59 -21.39 16.40 20.46
C SER A 59 -22.23 16.73 21.70
N GLY A 60 -21.60 17.40 22.69
CA GLY A 60 -22.28 17.78 23.91
C GLY A 60 -22.29 16.70 25.02
N PRO A 61 -23.00 16.97 26.13
CA PRO A 61 -22.96 16.09 27.31
C PRO A 61 -23.60 14.73 27.10
N ASP A 62 -24.58 14.63 26.22
CA ASP A 62 -25.27 13.38 25.89
C ASP A 62 -24.77 12.73 24.59
N ALA A 63 -23.57 13.11 24.14
CA ALA A 63 -23.01 12.62 22.89
C ALA A 63 -22.96 11.10 22.83
N ILE A 64 -23.21 10.59 21.62
CA ILE A 64 -22.95 9.19 21.26
C ILE A 64 -21.80 9.16 20.23
N ALA A 65 -21.11 8.04 20.18
CA ALA A 65 -20.13 7.82 19.09
C ALA A 65 -20.87 7.55 17.77
N PRO A 66 -20.40 8.08 16.64
CA PRO A 66 -20.89 7.66 15.33
C PRO A 66 -20.89 6.12 15.21
N PRO A 67 -21.98 5.50 14.76
CA PRO A 67 -22.04 4.03 14.65
C PRO A 67 -20.89 3.43 13.86
N THR A 68 -20.44 4.12 12.81
CA THR A 68 -19.32 3.72 11.96
C THR A 68 -17.97 3.64 12.69
N MET A 69 -17.87 4.18 13.90
CA MET A 69 -16.70 4.04 14.77
C MET A 69 -16.64 2.69 15.50
N LEU A 70 -17.64 1.80 15.35
CA LEU A 70 -17.72 0.55 16.11
C LEU A 70 -16.39 -0.23 16.09
N GLN A 71 -15.80 -0.41 14.92
CA GLN A 71 -14.50 -1.09 14.79
C GLN A 71 -13.33 -0.26 15.33
N ALA A 72 -13.39 1.06 15.24
CA ALA A 72 -12.29 1.92 15.68
C ALA A 72 -11.93 1.70 17.16
N TRP A 73 -12.93 1.42 18.00
CA TRP A 73 -12.75 1.14 19.43
C TRP A 73 -12.10 -0.21 19.73
N THR A 74 -12.03 -1.11 18.73
CA THR A 74 -11.38 -2.42 18.86
C THR A 74 -9.97 -2.45 18.28
N MET A 75 -9.45 -1.32 17.76
CA MET A 75 -8.13 -1.27 17.13
C MET A 75 -7.02 -1.21 18.15
N GLY A 76 -6.03 -2.11 18.03
CA GLY A 76 -4.90 -2.22 18.96
C GLY A 76 -3.78 -1.20 18.75
N GLY A 77 -3.82 -0.40 17.67
CA GLY A 77 -2.73 0.48 17.30
C GLY A 77 -1.41 -0.26 17.06
N LEU A 78 -0.29 0.46 17.08
CA LEU A 78 1.04 -0.11 16.84
C LEU A 78 1.47 -1.11 17.93
N SER A 79 0.99 -0.98 19.14
CA SER A 79 1.32 -1.90 20.25
C SER A 79 0.49 -3.20 20.23
N GLY A 80 -0.43 -3.34 19.26
CA GLY A 80 -1.27 -4.54 19.12
C GLY A 80 -2.30 -4.72 20.24
N HIS A 81 -2.95 -5.86 20.22
CA HIS A 81 -3.90 -6.29 21.26
C HIS A 81 -3.26 -7.26 22.24
N THR A 82 -3.81 -7.32 23.45
CA THR A 82 -3.47 -8.34 24.44
C THR A 82 -4.20 -9.67 24.22
N GLY A 83 -5.24 -9.69 23.37
CA GLY A 83 -6.05 -10.88 23.08
C GLY A 83 -5.31 -11.95 22.24
N ARG A 84 -5.65 -13.21 22.45
CA ARG A 84 -5.08 -14.35 21.72
C ARG A 84 -5.68 -14.44 20.31
N LYS A 85 -4.83 -14.44 19.28
CA LYS A 85 -5.21 -14.60 17.86
C LYS A 85 -4.66 -15.89 17.24
N GLN A 86 -4.08 -16.78 18.04
CA GLN A 86 -3.30 -17.93 17.57
C GLN A 86 -4.02 -18.75 16.50
N THR A 87 -5.29 -19.10 16.70
CA THR A 87 -6.07 -19.93 15.76
C THR A 87 -6.26 -19.27 14.40
N TYR A 88 -6.45 -17.95 14.36
CA TYR A 88 -6.58 -17.20 13.11
C TYR A 88 -5.25 -17.13 12.36
N GLU A 89 -4.16 -16.93 13.08
CA GLU A 89 -2.80 -16.92 12.52
C GLU A 89 -2.41 -18.31 11.98
N GLU A 90 -2.79 -19.40 12.67
CA GLU A 90 -2.61 -20.77 12.19
C GLU A 90 -3.37 -21.02 10.87
N LEU A 91 -4.64 -20.57 10.77
CA LEU A 91 -5.42 -20.67 9.53
C LEU A 91 -4.76 -19.91 8.38
N LEU A 92 -4.31 -18.67 8.61
CA LEU A 92 -3.65 -17.88 7.59
C LEU A 92 -2.31 -18.49 7.19
N GLY A 93 -1.54 -19.01 8.15
CA GLY A 93 -0.29 -19.74 7.92
C GLY A 93 -0.49 -20.98 7.04
N LEU A 94 -1.54 -21.76 7.30
CA LEU A 94 -1.91 -22.92 6.50
C LEU A 94 -2.17 -22.54 5.02
N LEU A 95 -2.83 -21.39 4.81
CA LEU A 95 -3.07 -20.87 3.46
C LEU A 95 -1.77 -20.36 2.81
N ASP A 96 -0.87 -19.72 3.59
CA ASP A 96 0.43 -19.27 3.10
C ASP A 96 1.32 -20.44 2.68
N GLU A 97 1.37 -21.51 3.48
CA GLU A 97 2.10 -22.76 3.16
C GLU A 97 1.55 -23.43 1.89
N ALA A 98 0.24 -23.34 1.67
CA ALA A 98 -0.40 -23.84 0.44
C ALA A 98 -0.22 -22.92 -0.78
N GLY A 99 0.53 -21.80 -0.65
CA GLY A 99 0.85 -20.88 -1.74
C GLY A 99 -0.12 -19.72 -1.94
N TYR A 100 -1.10 -19.53 -1.06
CA TYR A 100 -2.07 -18.41 -1.12
C TYR A 100 -1.56 -17.23 -0.27
N THR A 101 -0.44 -16.65 -0.65
CA THR A 101 0.33 -15.68 0.15
C THR A 101 -0.18 -14.24 0.09
N SER A 102 -0.99 -13.91 -0.92
CA SER A 102 -1.56 -12.56 -1.05
C SER A 102 -2.87 -12.44 -0.29
N VAL A 103 -3.17 -11.23 0.20
CA VAL A 103 -4.40 -10.95 0.93
C VAL A 103 -5.02 -9.63 0.49
N VAL A 104 -6.35 -9.60 0.42
CA VAL A 104 -7.11 -8.36 0.19
C VAL A 104 -8.42 -8.43 0.98
N ALA A 105 -8.81 -7.31 1.59
CA ALA A 105 -10.13 -7.13 2.16
C ALA A 105 -11.18 -7.05 1.05
N THR A 106 -12.29 -7.77 1.21
CA THR A 106 -13.33 -7.85 0.17
C THR A 106 -14.69 -7.38 0.65
N ASP A 107 -14.95 -7.46 1.94
CA ASP A 107 -16.27 -7.15 2.48
C ASP A 107 -16.18 -6.76 3.95
N CYS A 108 -17.05 -5.84 4.36
CA CYS A 108 -17.19 -5.38 5.73
C CYS A 108 -18.67 -5.08 5.99
N GLU A 109 -19.27 -5.78 6.96
CA GLU A 109 -20.65 -5.61 7.39
C GLU A 109 -20.68 -5.34 8.90
N GLN A 110 -21.47 -4.37 9.32
CA GLN A 110 -21.61 -4.02 10.74
C GLN A 110 -23.09 -3.89 11.11
N ASP A 111 -23.46 -4.53 12.21
CA ASP A 111 -24.76 -4.33 12.84
C ASP A 111 -24.58 -3.47 14.09
N TYR A 112 -25.36 -2.42 14.22
CA TYR A 112 -25.34 -1.50 15.35
C TYR A 112 -26.57 -1.75 16.24
N LEU A 113 -26.34 -2.30 17.42
CA LEU A 113 -27.41 -2.75 18.32
C LEU A 113 -27.68 -1.76 19.46
N ARG A 114 -26.64 -0.99 19.85
CA ARG A 114 -26.69 -0.01 20.92
C ARG A 114 -25.73 1.14 20.62
N PRO A 115 -26.14 2.41 20.82
CA PRO A 115 -25.21 3.52 20.74
C PRO A 115 -24.10 3.40 21.79
N LEU A 116 -22.87 3.69 21.39
CA LEU A 116 -21.72 3.81 22.28
C LEU A 116 -21.63 5.24 22.81
N ARG A 117 -21.28 5.40 24.09
CA ARG A 117 -21.16 6.69 24.76
C ARG A 117 -19.79 6.91 25.36
N PRO A 118 -19.32 8.13 25.48
CA PRO A 118 -18.09 8.42 26.23
C PRO A 118 -18.11 7.76 27.62
N GLY A 119 -17.03 7.03 27.94
CA GLY A 119 -16.91 6.23 29.17
C GLY A 119 -17.24 4.74 29.01
N ASP A 120 -17.86 4.31 27.88
CA ASP A 120 -18.06 2.89 27.64
C ASP A 120 -16.71 2.16 27.49
N GLU A 121 -16.51 1.11 28.27
CA GLU A 121 -15.36 0.20 28.14
C GLU A 121 -15.71 -0.89 27.13
N ILE A 122 -14.86 -1.05 26.13
CA ILE A 122 -15.10 -1.97 25.02
C ILE A 122 -14.33 -3.27 25.21
N SER A 123 -15.07 -4.36 25.09
CA SER A 123 -14.50 -5.72 24.97
C SER A 123 -15.01 -6.40 23.71
N PHE A 124 -14.27 -7.38 23.21
CA PHE A 124 -14.68 -8.09 21.99
C PHE A 124 -14.09 -9.49 21.92
N ASP A 125 -14.84 -10.38 21.31
CA ASP A 125 -14.42 -11.70 20.89
C ASP A 125 -14.73 -11.87 19.41
N SER A 126 -13.95 -12.66 18.72
CA SER A 126 -14.24 -12.99 17.32
C SER A 126 -14.11 -14.48 17.02
N VAL A 127 -14.88 -14.94 16.05
CA VAL A 127 -14.90 -16.32 15.57
C VAL A 127 -14.60 -16.34 14.07
N ILE A 128 -13.98 -17.42 13.61
CA ILE A 128 -13.89 -17.73 12.19
C ILE A 128 -15.28 -18.23 11.77
N GLU A 129 -16.05 -17.38 11.11
CA GLU A 129 -17.45 -17.68 10.76
C GLU A 129 -17.54 -18.65 9.59
N SER A 130 -16.69 -18.46 8.57
CA SER A 130 -16.66 -19.36 7.41
C SER A 130 -15.33 -19.29 6.65
N VAL A 131 -14.99 -20.40 5.99
CA VAL A 131 -13.96 -20.49 4.97
C VAL A 131 -14.58 -21.06 3.70
N SER A 132 -14.49 -20.34 2.57
CA SER A 132 -15.10 -20.78 1.33
C SER A 132 -14.39 -22.02 0.75
N GLU A 133 -15.04 -22.70 -0.17
CA GLU A 133 -14.32 -23.52 -1.15
C GLU A 133 -13.39 -22.66 -1.99
N LYS A 134 -12.48 -23.31 -2.70
CA LYS A 134 -11.55 -22.66 -3.62
C LYS A 134 -12.29 -21.85 -4.69
N LYS A 135 -11.96 -20.57 -4.81
CA LYS A 135 -12.57 -19.65 -5.78
C LYS A 135 -11.53 -19.05 -6.70
N THR A 136 -11.90 -18.88 -7.97
CA THR A 136 -11.10 -18.14 -8.95
C THR A 136 -11.71 -16.76 -9.15
N THR A 137 -10.89 -15.73 -8.99
CA THR A 137 -11.25 -14.33 -9.13
C THR A 137 -10.38 -13.62 -10.19
N LYS A 138 -10.64 -12.34 -10.45
CA LYS A 138 -9.77 -11.53 -11.32
C LYS A 138 -8.35 -11.38 -10.74
N LEU A 139 -8.20 -11.42 -9.40
CA LEU A 139 -6.91 -11.28 -8.71
C LEU A 139 -6.09 -12.57 -8.74
N GLY A 140 -6.75 -13.71 -8.73
CA GLY A 140 -6.13 -15.02 -8.67
C GLY A 140 -7.09 -16.06 -8.08
N THR A 141 -6.53 -17.21 -7.73
CA THR A 141 -7.27 -18.32 -7.12
C THR A 141 -6.98 -18.36 -5.62
N GLY A 142 -8.00 -18.60 -4.79
CA GLY A 142 -7.82 -18.62 -3.34
C GLY A 142 -9.09 -18.91 -2.57
N TYR A 143 -9.10 -18.53 -1.30
CA TYR A 143 -10.16 -18.80 -0.34
C TYR A 143 -10.61 -17.51 0.34
N PHE A 144 -11.92 -17.35 0.50
CA PHE A 144 -12.47 -16.30 1.33
C PHE A 144 -12.53 -16.78 2.78
N VAL A 145 -12.03 -15.98 3.68
CA VAL A 145 -12.12 -16.19 5.13
C VAL A 145 -12.97 -15.07 5.70
N THR A 146 -14.06 -15.43 6.37
CA THR A 146 -14.95 -14.49 7.05
C THR A 146 -14.81 -14.66 8.56
N THR A 147 -14.57 -13.57 9.26
CA THR A 147 -14.61 -13.51 10.72
C THR A 147 -15.82 -12.67 11.15
N ARG A 148 -16.44 -13.05 12.29
CA ARG A 148 -17.43 -12.22 12.97
C ARG A 148 -16.88 -11.85 14.34
N MET A 149 -16.95 -10.58 14.67
CA MET A 149 -16.58 -10.02 15.96
C MET A 149 -17.84 -9.53 16.67
N ASP A 150 -18.06 -9.96 17.90
CA ASP A 150 -19.09 -9.46 18.80
C ASP A 150 -18.44 -8.40 19.69
N ILE A 151 -18.92 -7.15 19.62
CA ILE A 151 -18.38 -6.00 20.32
C ILE A 151 -19.33 -5.61 21.45
N ARG A 152 -18.81 -5.51 22.67
CA ARG A 152 -19.57 -5.24 23.87
C ARG A 152 -19.14 -3.96 24.54
N ALA A 153 -20.10 -3.31 25.19
CA ALA A 153 -19.85 -2.19 26.12
C ALA A 153 -20.33 -2.63 27.50
N GLY A 154 -19.38 -2.96 28.39
CA GLY A 154 -19.71 -3.68 29.62
C GLY A 154 -20.37 -5.04 29.31
N PRO A 155 -21.55 -5.37 29.91
CA PRO A 155 -22.26 -6.63 29.63
C PRO A 155 -23.03 -6.63 28.32
N ASP A 156 -23.31 -5.48 27.73
CA ASP A 156 -24.23 -5.34 26.61
C ASP A 156 -23.53 -5.57 25.27
N LEU A 157 -24.17 -6.34 24.38
CA LEU A 157 -23.74 -6.44 22.99
C LEU A 157 -24.05 -5.11 22.27
N ALA A 158 -23.01 -4.36 21.92
CA ALA A 158 -23.14 -3.07 21.27
C ALA A 158 -23.29 -3.19 19.74
N GLY A 159 -22.68 -4.20 19.17
CA GLY A 159 -22.78 -4.47 17.74
C GLY A 159 -21.95 -5.65 17.30
N THR A 160 -22.06 -6.00 16.04
CA THR A 160 -21.26 -7.04 15.39
C THR A 160 -20.48 -6.48 14.21
N HIS A 161 -19.34 -7.09 13.92
CA HIS A 161 -18.53 -6.75 12.76
C HIS A 161 -18.13 -8.02 12.03
N ARG A 162 -18.65 -8.23 10.83
CA ARG A 162 -18.18 -9.24 9.89
C ARG A 162 -17.14 -8.65 8.97
N PHE A 163 -16.04 -9.37 8.83
CA PHE A 163 -14.94 -8.95 7.96
C PHE A 163 -14.52 -10.13 7.10
N ARG A 164 -14.49 -9.93 5.79
CA ARG A 164 -14.12 -10.96 4.83
C ARG A 164 -12.88 -10.55 4.07
N ILE A 165 -11.91 -11.45 4.05
CA ILE A 165 -10.71 -11.34 3.25
C ILE A 165 -10.68 -12.43 2.18
N LEU A 166 -9.97 -12.17 1.09
CA LEU A 166 -9.53 -13.19 0.13
C LEU A 166 -8.04 -13.42 0.33
N LYS A 167 -7.66 -14.65 0.71
CA LYS A 167 -6.29 -15.17 0.66
C LYS A 167 -6.11 -15.87 -0.67
N TYR A 168 -5.12 -15.45 -1.49
CA TYR A 168 -5.04 -15.93 -2.86
C TYR A 168 -3.60 -16.06 -3.38
N ALA A 169 -3.43 -16.96 -4.34
CA ALA A 169 -2.27 -17.01 -5.21
C ALA A 169 -2.53 -16.06 -6.40
N PRO A 170 -1.71 -15.01 -6.59
CA PRO A 170 -1.89 -14.10 -7.71
C PRO A 170 -1.86 -14.87 -9.04
N ARG A 171 -2.69 -14.48 -10.00
CA ARG A 171 -2.55 -14.97 -11.36
C ARG A 171 -1.14 -14.67 -11.83
N ARG A 172 -0.32 -15.70 -12.07
CA ARG A 172 0.87 -15.52 -12.89
C ARG A 172 0.36 -14.97 -14.22
N GLN A 173 0.70 -13.74 -14.54
CA GLN A 173 0.58 -13.30 -15.93
C GLN A 173 1.34 -14.35 -16.72
N ALA A 174 0.60 -15.10 -17.56
CA ALA A 174 1.21 -16.08 -18.45
C ALA A 174 2.16 -15.28 -19.35
N GLY A 175 3.41 -15.22 -18.95
CA GLY A 175 4.49 -14.78 -19.80
C GLY A 175 4.46 -15.71 -21.01
N ARG A 176 4.34 -15.16 -22.22
CA ARG A 176 4.53 -15.91 -23.46
C ARG A 176 5.73 -16.83 -23.28
N PRO A 177 5.64 -18.14 -23.66
CA PRO A 177 6.79 -19.01 -23.64
C PRO A 177 7.74 -18.54 -24.74
N GLY A 178 8.80 -17.88 -24.35
CA GLY A 178 9.85 -17.43 -25.24
C GLY A 178 10.85 -16.62 -24.45
N ALA A 179 12.06 -17.14 -24.29
CA ALA A 179 13.25 -16.56 -23.69
C ALA A 179 13.01 -15.74 -22.42
N ARG A 180 13.67 -16.03 -21.32
CA ARG A 180 13.74 -15.18 -20.12
C ARG A 180 14.36 -13.83 -20.51
N LYS A 181 13.55 -12.94 -21.10
CA LYS A 181 13.91 -11.52 -21.12
C LYS A 181 13.93 -11.07 -19.66
N GLN A 182 15.02 -10.47 -19.26
CA GLN A 182 15.05 -9.75 -17.98
C GLN A 182 13.79 -8.87 -17.90
N PRO A 183 13.10 -8.79 -16.76
CA PRO A 183 11.92 -7.99 -16.63
C PRO A 183 12.25 -6.55 -17.02
N SER A 184 11.58 -6.04 -18.04
CA SER A 184 11.85 -4.68 -18.53
C SER A 184 11.30 -3.66 -17.52
N ARG A 185 12.00 -2.56 -17.33
CA ARG A 185 11.52 -1.42 -16.56
C ARG A 185 10.25 -0.84 -17.18
N PRO A 186 9.29 -0.33 -16.36
CA PRO A 186 8.15 0.41 -16.87
C PRO A 186 8.60 1.56 -17.75
N ARG A 187 7.92 1.73 -18.89
CA ARG A 187 8.19 2.84 -19.80
C ARG A 187 7.47 4.10 -19.35
N PRO A 188 8.10 5.27 -19.47
CA PRO A 188 7.40 6.53 -19.26
C PRO A 188 6.28 6.71 -20.28
N VAL A 189 5.18 7.33 -19.87
CA VAL A 189 4.16 7.79 -20.79
C VAL A 189 4.62 9.12 -21.39
N VAL A 190 5.04 9.09 -22.64
CA VAL A 190 5.43 10.29 -23.38
C VAL A 190 4.19 10.90 -24.04
N ASN A 191 3.94 12.18 -23.79
CA ASN A 191 2.85 12.94 -24.36
C ASN A 191 3.36 14.31 -24.86
N ARG A 192 2.48 15.12 -25.44
CA ARG A 192 2.82 16.43 -25.97
C ARG A 192 3.52 17.35 -24.96
N ASP A 193 3.13 17.28 -23.70
CA ASP A 193 3.61 18.24 -22.68
C ASP A 193 4.97 17.85 -22.10
N ASN A 194 5.43 16.59 -22.27
CA ASN A 194 6.69 16.09 -21.71
C ASN A 194 7.63 15.48 -22.77
N ALA A 195 7.29 15.57 -24.06
CA ALA A 195 8.08 14.95 -25.14
C ALA A 195 9.52 15.47 -25.16
N ASP A 196 9.71 16.79 -25.06
CA ASP A 196 11.03 17.40 -25.11
C ASP A 196 11.88 17.08 -23.88
N PHE A 197 11.27 16.87 -22.71
CA PHE A 197 11.95 16.36 -21.55
C PHE A 197 12.55 14.96 -21.82
N TRP A 198 11.74 14.04 -22.35
CA TRP A 198 12.21 12.68 -22.64
C TRP A 198 13.18 12.62 -23.81
N GLU A 199 13.05 13.55 -24.78
CA GLU A 199 14.04 13.72 -25.83
C GLU A 199 15.39 14.17 -25.26
N GLY A 200 15.40 15.15 -24.34
CA GLY A 200 16.58 15.56 -23.61
C GLY A 200 17.23 14.40 -22.85
N VAL A 201 16.42 13.60 -22.16
CA VAL A 201 16.91 12.41 -21.40
C VAL A 201 17.60 11.40 -22.33
N ARG A 202 17.05 11.14 -23.53
CA ARG A 202 17.69 10.26 -24.53
C ARG A 202 19.05 10.82 -25.01
N GLN A 203 19.20 12.12 -25.00
CA GLN A 203 20.45 12.81 -25.33
C GLN A 203 21.38 13.02 -24.11
N HIS A 204 21.07 12.40 -22.97
CA HIS A 204 21.76 12.56 -21.69
C HIS A 204 21.79 14.02 -21.19
N ARG A 205 20.71 14.74 -21.43
CA ARG A 205 20.49 16.12 -20.99
C ARG A 205 19.24 16.20 -20.12
N LEU A 206 19.35 16.78 -18.95
CA LEU A 206 18.19 17.04 -18.10
C LEU A 206 17.69 18.47 -18.35
N LEU A 207 16.58 18.59 -19.06
CA LEU A 207 15.99 19.88 -19.42
C LEU A 207 14.92 20.26 -18.39
N ILE A 208 14.99 21.48 -17.87
CA ILE A 208 14.02 22.11 -16.98
C ILE A 208 13.19 23.08 -17.79
N GLN A 209 11.88 23.04 -17.66
CA GLN A 209 10.96 23.94 -18.32
C GLN A 209 11.04 25.33 -17.67
N ARG A 210 11.18 26.40 -18.50
CA ARG A 210 11.20 27.78 -18.04
C ARG A 210 10.09 28.58 -18.74
N CYS A 211 9.25 29.24 -17.96
CA CYS A 211 8.22 30.14 -18.51
C CYS A 211 8.88 31.36 -19.16
N THR A 212 8.56 31.63 -20.44
CA THR A 212 9.13 32.79 -21.16
C THR A 212 8.58 34.12 -20.68
N ALA A 213 7.38 34.13 -20.05
CA ALA A 213 6.75 35.35 -19.55
C ALA A 213 7.31 35.81 -18.19
N CYS A 214 7.59 34.89 -17.25
CA CYS A 214 7.99 35.26 -15.89
C CYS A 214 9.30 34.60 -15.42
N GLY A 215 9.94 33.78 -16.25
CA GLY A 215 11.21 33.11 -15.93
C GLY A 215 11.11 31.94 -14.94
N THR A 216 9.92 31.62 -14.41
CA THR A 216 9.74 30.52 -13.44
C THR A 216 10.17 29.19 -14.02
N LEU A 217 11.11 28.51 -13.32
CA LEU A 217 11.52 27.14 -13.63
C LEU A 217 10.52 26.13 -13.06
N ARG A 218 10.28 25.05 -13.81
CA ARG A 218 9.28 24.02 -13.45
C ARG A 218 9.79 22.62 -13.74
N HIS A 219 9.58 21.75 -12.76
CA HIS A 219 9.66 20.30 -12.89
C HIS A 219 8.68 19.65 -11.90
N PRO A 220 7.85 18.65 -12.27
CA PRO A 220 7.68 18.13 -13.63
C PRO A 220 7.13 19.17 -14.61
N TRP A 221 7.24 18.88 -15.90
CA TRP A 221 6.74 19.77 -16.94
C TRP A 221 5.23 19.87 -16.93
N LEU A 222 4.70 21.07 -17.09
CA LEU A 222 3.28 21.41 -17.03
C LEU A 222 2.87 22.18 -18.29
N PRO A 223 1.62 22.04 -18.77
CA PRO A 223 1.14 22.75 -19.95
C PRO A 223 1.06 24.27 -19.76
N GLY A 224 1.00 24.77 -18.53
CA GLY A 224 0.97 26.18 -18.21
C GLY A 224 1.79 26.54 -16.98
N CYS A 225 2.17 27.80 -16.87
CA CYS A 225 2.94 28.30 -15.73
C CYS A 225 2.07 28.43 -14.49
N ASN A 226 2.45 27.73 -13.41
CA ASN A 226 1.77 27.79 -12.13
C ASN A 226 1.93 29.13 -11.38
N ALA A 227 2.87 29.99 -11.81
CA ALA A 227 3.08 31.30 -11.21
C ALA A 227 2.31 32.42 -11.91
N CYS A 228 2.22 32.41 -13.26
CA CYS A 228 1.62 33.50 -14.02
C CYS A 228 0.54 33.08 -15.04
N GLY A 229 0.28 31.75 -15.19
CA GLY A 229 -0.67 31.23 -16.16
C GLY A 229 -0.19 31.22 -17.62
N GLY A 230 1.02 31.71 -17.93
CA GLY A 230 1.58 31.72 -19.28
C GLY A 230 1.73 30.32 -19.86
N LEU A 231 1.49 30.16 -21.16
CA LEU A 231 1.52 28.86 -21.85
C LEU A 231 2.82 28.63 -22.61
N ASP A 232 3.59 29.67 -22.86
CA ASP A 232 4.85 29.58 -23.61
C ASP A 232 6.02 29.30 -22.70
N TRP A 233 6.93 28.45 -23.16
CA TRP A 233 8.13 28.08 -22.41
C TRP A 233 9.32 27.84 -23.34
N ASP A 234 10.51 27.92 -22.78
CA ASP A 234 11.76 27.39 -23.30
C ASP A 234 12.38 26.41 -22.27
N THR A 235 13.61 26.00 -22.50
CA THR A 235 14.29 25.04 -21.64
C THR A 235 15.62 25.56 -21.14
N VAL A 236 15.96 25.16 -19.90
CA VAL A 236 17.29 25.33 -19.31
C VAL A 236 17.84 23.94 -19.04
N GLU A 237 19.09 23.70 -19.42
CA GLU A 237 19.76 22.46 -19.08
C GLU A 237 20.23 22.52 -17.62
N ALA A 238 19.89 21.50 -16.84
CA ALA A 238 20.31 21.39 -15.45
C ALA A 238 21.82 21.15 -15.35
N SER A 239 22.46 21.76 -14.36
CA SER A 239 23.87 21.55 -14.04
C SER A 239 24.20 20.10 -13.66
N GLY A 240 23.18 19.35 -13.26
CA GLY A 240 23.31 18.00 -12.75
C GLY A 240 23.72 17.93 -11.29
N GLU A 241 23.82 19.05 -10.60
CA GLU A 241 24.09 19.10 -9.16
C GLU A 241 22.78 19.14 -8.37
N GLY A 242 22.72 18.36 -7.28
CA GLY A 242 21.54 18.33 -6.43
C GLY A 242 21.80 17.79 -5.02
N THR A 243 20.78 17.87 -4.20
CA THR A 243 20.82 17.40 -2.81
C THR A 243 19.56 16.59 -2.51
N VAL A 244 19.69 15.50 -1.79
CA VAL A 244 18.53 14.71 -1.33
C VAL A 244 17.70 15.58 -0.37
N TYR A 245 16.54 16.03 -0.84
CA TYR A 245 15.58 16.81 -0.04
C TYR A 245 14.74 15.90 0.86
N SER A 246 14.32 14.76 0.31
CA SER A 246 13.59 13.69 1.02
C SER A 246 13.83 12.38 0.30
N TYR A 247 13.55 11.25 0.95
CA TYR A 247 13.68 9.95 0.31
C TYR A 247 12.79 8.89 0.98
N VAL A 248 12.58 7.79 0.25
CA VAL A 248 11.99 6.55 0.75
C VAL A 248 12.86 5.37 0.35
N VAL A 249 12.80 4.29 1.13
CA VAL A 249 13.43 3.03 0.79
C VAL A 249 12.34 2.02 0.44
N MET A 250 12.41 1.48 -0.77
CA MET A 250 11.45 0.52 -1.28
C MET A 250 11.88 -0.90 -0.89
N HIS A 251 11.13 -1.53 0.04
CA HIS A 251 11.34 -2.91 0.46
C HIS A 251 10.32 -3.86 -0.18
N HIS A 252 9.05 -3.43 -0.26
CA HIS A 252 7.92 -4.20 -0.77
C HIS A 252 6.89 -3.32 -1.50
N PRO A 253 6.07 -3.92 -2.39
CA PRO A 253 6.21 -5.25 -2.96
C PRO A 253 7.41 -5.34 -3.91
N PRO A 254 8.05 -6.52 -4.08
CA PRO A 254 9.09 -6.68 -5.07
C PRO A 254 8.50 -6.53 -6.47
N PHE A 255 9.05 -5.60 -7.24
CA PHE A 255 8.69 -5.44 -8.64
C PHE A 255 9.81 -6.06 -9.50
N PRO A 256 9.51 -6.97 -10.45
CA PRO A 256 10.52 -7.79 -11.13
C PRO A 256 11.66 -7.03 -11.83
N ALA A 257 11.44 -5.74 -12.13
CA ALA A 257 12.44 -4.89 -12.79
C ALA A 257 13.35 -4.11 -11.83
N PHE A 258 13.17 -4.29 -10.52
CA PHE A 258 13.93 -3.60 -9.48
C PHE A 258 14.44 -4.61 -8.46
N ASP A 259 15.64 -4.36 -7.93
CA ASP A 259 16.25 -5.19 -6.88
C ASP A 259 16.07 -4.48 -5.53
N PRO A 260 15.00 -4.77 -4.77
CA PRO A 260 14.83 -4.20 -3.44
C PRO A 260 15.83 -4.81 -2.43
N PRO A 261 16.23 -4.05 -1.38
CA PRO A 261 15.82 -2.66 -1.12
C PRO A 261 16.59 -1.63 -1.95
N TYR A 262 15.90 -0.58 -2.41
CA TYR A 262 16.52 0.54 -3.12
C TYR A 262 15.93 1.89 -2.70
N ALA A 263 16.72 2.96 -2.82
CA ALA A 263 16.29 4.30 -2.45
C ALA A 263 15.72 5.08 -3.64
N VAL A 264 14.63 5.79 -3.40
CA VAL A 264 14.04 6.78 -4.30
C VAL A 264 14.09 8.13 -3.58
N GLY A 265 14.77 9.10 -4.15
CA GLY A 265 14.93 10.44 -3.60
C GLY A 265 14.06 11.47 -4.30
N LEU A 266 13.58 12.44 -3.53
CA LEU A 266 13.17 13.74 -4.04
C LEU A 266 14.41 14.63 -3.97
N ILE A 267 14.96 14.98 -5.11
CA ILE A 267 16.22 15.71 -5.23
C ILE A 267 15.92 17.19 -5.50
N GLU A 268 16.46 18.05 -4.68
CA GLU A 268 16.49 19.49 -4.94
C GLU A 268 17.71 19.82 -5.81
N LEU A 269 17.42 20.27 -7.01
CA LEU A 269 18.45 20.66 -7.99
C LEU A 269 19.04 22.03 -7.66
N ALA A 270 20.25 22.29 -8.08
CA ALA A 270 20.90 23.61 -7.92
C ALA A 270 20.06 24.76 -8.53
N GLU A 271 19.25 24.48 -9.53
CA GLU A 271 18.33 25.40 -10.19
C GLU A 271 17.04 25.67 -9.37
N GLY A 272 16.88 25.06 -8.19
CA GLY A 272 15.76 25.31 -7.27
C GLY A 272 14.46 24.55 -7.60
N VAL A 273 14.47 23.65 -8.57
CA VAL A 273 13.36 22.71 -8.82
C VAL A 273 13.64 21.36 -8.17
N ARG A 274 12.61 20.53 -8.01
CA ARG A 274 12.76 19.21 -7.42
C ARG A 274 12.36 18.10 -8.40
N MET A 275 13.09 17.00 -8.35
CA MET A 275 12.86 15.84 -9.20
C MET A 275 12.91 14.54 -8.40
N ILE A 276 12.01 13.61 -8.71
CA ILE A 276 12.06 12.24 -8.17
C ILE A 276 12.98 11.38 -9.03
N GLY A 277 13.86 10.60 -8.39
CA GLY A 277 14.71 9.66 -9.09
C GLY A 277 15.35 8.64 -8.15
N ASN A 278 15.88 7.56 -8.72
CA ASN A 278 16.64 6.59 -7.93
C ASN A 278 17.96 7.22 -7.43
N VAL A 279 18.30 6.94 -6.17
CA VAL A 279 19.59 7.28 -5.57
C VAL A 279 20.49 6.05 -5.63
N ALA A 280 21.66 6.21 -6.21
CA ALA A 280 22.66 5.15 -6.43
C ALA A 280 24.06 5.59 -5.99
N GLY A 281 25.05 4.68 -6.07
CA GLY A 281 26.43 4.96 -5.68
C GLY A 281 26.71 4.91 -4.18
N VAL A 282 25.67 4.63 -3.38
CA VAL A 282 25.72 4.45 -1.92
C VAL A 282 24.70 3.40 -1.52
N PRO A 283 24.94 2.57 -0.49
CA PRO A 283 23.94 1.66 0.04
C PRO A 283 22.67 2.42 0.49
N TYR A 284 21.51 1.79 0.33
CA TYR A 284 20.22 2.43 0.62
C TYR A 284 20.09 2.92 2.07
N ASP A 285 20.73 2.24 3.04
CA ASP A 285 20.77 2.60 4.46
C ASP A 285 21.71 3.77 4.79
N LYS A 286 22.49 4.22 3.82
CA LYS A 286 23.37 5.40 3.93
C LYS A 286 22.79 6.63 3.24
N VAL A 287 21.68 6.50 2.55
CA VAL A 287 20.96 7.65 1.99
C VAL A 287 20.37 8.48 3.16
N ARG A 288 20.59 9.81 3.11
CA ARG A 288 20.11 10.74 4.13
C ARG A 288 19.69 12.07 3.48
N ILE A 289 18.82 12.79 4.15
CA ILE A 289 18.49 14.17 3.79
C ILE A 289 19.78 15.01 3.86
N GLY A 290 19.95 15.88 2.87
CA GLY A 290 21.16 16.69 2.74
C GLY A 290 22.34 15.99 2.04
N LEU A 291 22.20 14.72 1.61
CA LEU A 291 23.23 14.01 0.87
C LEU A 291 23.45 14.68 -0.50
N PRO A 292 24.68 15.18 -0.81
CA PRO A 292 24.98 15.70 -2.13
C PRO A 292 24.95 14.59 -3.18
N VAL A 293 24.31 14.87 -4.32
CA VAL A 293 24.17 13.92 -5.41
C VAL A 293 24.46 14.58 -6.75
N ARG A 294 24.84 13.79 -7.73
CA ARG A 294 25.06 14.21 -9.09
C ARG A 294 24.23 13.40 -10.05
N LEU A 295 23.65 14.07 -11.05
CA LEU A 295 22.92 13.48 -12.14
C LEU A 295 23.81 12.50 -12.92
N GLY A 296 23.23 11.36 -13.24
CA GLY A 296 23.73 10.41 -14.22
C GLY A 296 22.58 9.91 -15.09
N PHE A 297 22.92 9.21 -16.14
CA PHE A 297 21.93 8.56 -17.01
C PHE A 297 22.22 7.07 -17.02
N GLN A 298 21.17 6.26 -16.87
CA GLN A 298 21.28 4.81 -16.86
C GLN A 298 20.50 4.24 -18.04
N GLU A 299 21.20 3.59 -18.93
CA GLU A 299 20.62 2.80 -20.01
C GLU A 299 20.14 1.46 -19.45
N TYR A 300 18.87 1.14 -19.68
CA TYR A 300 18.28 -0.14 -19.27
C TYR A 300 18.07 -1.10 -20.44
N ASP A 301 17.88 -0.55 -21.62
CA ASP A 301 17.83 -1.25 -22.91
C ASP A 301 17.97 -0.22 -24.07
N GLU A 302 17.87 -0.69 -25.32
CA GLU A 302 18.08 0.13 -26.53
C GLU A 302 17.13 1.35 -26.63
N GLU A 303 16.01 1.35 -25.89
CA GLU A 303 14.98 2.39 -26.00
C GLU A 303 14.77 3.16 -24.69
N LEU A 304 15.34 2.68 -23.57
CA LEU A 304 15.08 3.27 -22.25
C LEU A 304 16.35 3.75 -21.57
N VAL A 305 16.47 5.05 -21.52
CA VAL A 305 17.41 5.78 -20.66
C VAL A 305 16.62 6.49 -19.57
N LEU A 306 17.07 6.42 -18.33
CA LEU A 306 16.46 7.15 -17.22
C LEU A 306 17.52 7.96 -16.46
N PRO A 307 17.18 9.17 -15.99
CA PRO A 307 18.03 9.93 -15.08
C PRO A 307 18.09 9.22 -13.72
N ILE A 308 19.29 9.17 -13.15
CA ILE A 308 19.55 8.66 -11.80
C ILE A 308 20.42 9.63 -11.04
N TRP A 309 20.41 9.57 -9.72
CA TRP A 309 21.19 10.42 -8.84
C TRP A 309 22.25 9.62 -8.12
N ARG A 310 23.52 9.93 -8.36
CA ARG A 310 24.66 9.24 -7.73
C ARG A 310 25.17 10.07 -6.56
N ALA A 311 25.28 9.44 -5.38
CA ALA A 311 25.94 10.09 -4.25
C ALA A 311 27.34 10.55 -4.65
N ARG A 312 27.70 11.77 -4.26
CA ARG A 312 29.10 12.23 -4.38
C ARG A 312 29.90 11.60 -3.25
N GLU A 313 31.03 11.00 -3.58
CA GLU A 313 31.98 10.62 -2.56
C GLU A 313 32.44 11.90 -1.80
N GLU A 314 32.25 11.88 -0.48
CA GLU A 314 32.86 12.91 0.35
C GLU A 314 34.37 12.74 0.20
N THR A 315 35.01 13.66 -0.51
CA THR A 315 36.49 13.75 -0.50
C THR A 315 36.87 14.13 0.93
N VAL A 316 37.38 13.15 1.68
CA VAL A 316 37.93 13.32 3.03
C VAL A 316 39.20 14.18 2.96
#